data_b753b73bb701bbe86b864d88ca12f3c6
#
_entry.id   b753b73bb701bbe86b864d88ca12f3c6
#
_cell.length_a   1.000
_cell.length_b   1.000
_cell.length_c   1.000
_cell.angle_alpha   90.00
_cell.angle_beta   90.00
_cell.angle_gamma   90.00
#
_symmetry.space_group_name_H-M   'P 1'
#
loop_
_entity.id
_entity.type
_entity.pdbx_description
1 polymer ?
#
loop_
_entity_poly.entity_id
_entity_poly.type
_entity_poly.pdbx_seq_one_letter_code
_entity_poly.pdbx_strand_id
1 'polypeptide(L)'
;MVTLHSHATRLGVLDIGSNTVHMLIVDAAPGARPEPEASTKSTIRLMQYLKDDGSIKKAGTEALLSAVEKAMKLAEEYEITQLLVLATSALREAPNGGKILRKIEEAIGQPVTVLSGVDEARLTFLAARRWYGWDAGRLLVIDIGGGSLEVAMGSDEDPTVALSVPAGAGRVTREFLPESGVADDDDLEAARKNIRKILEPMVKSFPKSKHPMHAVGTSKTIRSLARLAGAVMRLSLIHI
;
A
#
# COMPACT_ATOMS: atom_id res chain seq x y z
N MET A 1 -36.06 -6.81 -26.36
CA MET A 1 -35.62 -6.21 -25.07
C MET A 1 -34.62 -7.20 -24.51
N VAL A 2 -33.30 -6.97 -24.78
CA VAL A 2 -32.24 -7.87 -24.32
C VAL A 2 -31.89 -7.41 -22.90
N THR A 3 -32.32 -8.17 -21.91
CA THR A 3 -31.89 -8.01 -20.52
C THR A 3 -30.41 -8.39 -20.43
N LEU A 4 -29.51 -7.40 -20.52
CA LEU A 4 -28.14 -7.57 -20.15
C LEU A 4 -28.10 -7.77 -18.61
N HIS A 5 -28.18 -9.04 -18.21
CA HIS A 5 -27.78 -9.40 -16.84
C HIS A 5 -26.25 -9.26 -16.81
N SER A 6 -25.79 -8.07 -16.49
CA SER A 6 -24.41 -7.88 -16.06
C SER A 6 -24.28 -8.63 -14.74
N HIS A 7 -23.79 -9.86 -14.79
CA HIS A 7 -23.47 -10.58 -13.57
C HIS A 7 -22.35 -9.81 -12.88
N ALA A 8 -22.69 -9.17 -11.78
CA ALA A 8 -21.69 -8.61 -10.88
C ALA A 8 -20.80 -9.76 -10.40
N THR A 9 -19.49 -9.58 -10.50
CA THR A 9 -18.51 -10.54 -9.99
C THR A 9 -18.20 -10.18 -8.56
N ARG A 10 -18.44 -11.07 -7.62
CA ARG A 10 -18.03 -10.88 -6.24
C ARG A 10 -16.53 -11.17 -6.12
N LEU A 11 -15.77 -10.11 -5.95
CA LEU A 11 -14.31 -10.13 -5.97
C LEU A 11 -13.76 -9.93 -4.56
N GLY A 12 -12.88 -10.83 -4.10
CA GLY A 12 -12.02 -10.62 -2.96
C GLY A 12 -10.69 -10.01 -3.40
N VAL A 13 -10.25 -8.95 -2.73
CA VAL A 13 -8.93 -8.36 -2.92
C VAL A 13 -8.17 -8.48 -1.62
N LEU A 14 -7.14 -9.34 -1.58
CA LEU A 14 -6.26 -9.55 -0.45
C LEU A 14 -4.96 -8.77 -0.68
N ASP A 15 -4.78 -7.71 0.08
CA ASP A 15 -3.55 -6.90 0.10
C ASP A 15 -2.68 -7.29 1.29
N ILE A 16 -1.46 -7.76 1.02
CA ILE A 16 -0.45 -8.17 2.00
C ILE A 16 0.63 -7.11 2.06
N GLY A 17 0.37 -6.08 2.84
CA GLY A 17 1.28 -4.95 3.02
C GLY A 17 2.31 -5.14 4.15
N SER A 18 3.24 -4.20 4.25
CA SER A 18 4.28 -4.20 5.31
C SER A 18 3.70 -4.02 6.72
N ASN A 19 2.58 -3.33 6.85
CA ASN A 19 1.96 -3.02 8.14
C ASN A 19 0.68 -3.81 8.40
N THR A 20 -0.03 -4.20 7.35
CA THR A 20 -1.38 -4.76 7.45
C THR A 20 -1.60 -5.82 6.39
N VAL A 21 -2.43 -6.81 6.73
CA VAL A 21 -3.12 -7.67 5.77
C VAL A 21 -4.57 -7.21 5.71
N HIS A 22 -5.06 -6.91 4.54
CA HIS A 22 -6.39 -6.37 4.31
C HIS A 22 -7.12 -7.18 3.25
N MET A 23 -8.29 -7.70 3.57
CA MET A 23 -9.23 -8.27 2.63
C MET A 23 -10.36 -7.27 2.39
N LEU A 24 -10.63 -6.97 1.15
CA LEU A 24 -11.78 -6.21 0.71
C LEU A 24 -12.65 -7.08 -0.18
N ILE A 25 -13.94 -7.16 0.12
CA ILE A 25 -14.93 -7.83 -0.73
C ILE A 25 -15.71 -6.74 -1.47
N VAL A 26 -15.79 -6.87 -2.79
CA VAL A 26 -16.50 -5.91 -3.64
C VAL A 26 -17.35 -6.63 -4.67
N ASP A 27 -18.51 -6.07 -4.98
CA ASP A 27 -19.28 -6.45 -6.15
C ASP A 27 -18.83 -5.56 -7.32
N ALA A 28 -18.19 -6.19 -8.31
CA ALA A 28 -17.64 -5.52 -9.47
C ALA A 28 -18.49 -5.79 -10.71
N ALA A 29 -18.91 -4.75 -11.42
CA ALA A 29 -19.59 -4.83 -12.68
C ALA A 29 -18.94 -3.89 -13.71
N PRO A 30 -18.90 -4.22 -15.00
CA PRO A 30 -18.35 -3.36 -16.04
C PRO A 30 -19.02 -1.98 -16.04
N GLY A 31 -18.20 -0.92 -15.95
CA GLY A 31 -18.66 0.47 -15.95
C GLY A 31 -19.26 0.96 -14.63
N ALA A 32 -19.41 0.12 -13.63
CA ALA A 32 -19.85 0.50 -12.29
C ALA A 32 -18.64 0.81 -11.39
N ARG A 33 -18.88 1.66 -10.40
CA ARG A 33 -17.90 1.88 -9.31
C ARG A 33 -18.00 0.68 -8.37
N PRO A 34 -16.89 0.01 -8.05
CA PRO A 34 -16.91 -1.07 -7.06
C PRO A 34 -17.34 -0.52 -5.69
N GLU A 35 -18.36 -1.13 -5.09
CA GLU A 35 -18.80 -0.80 -3.75
C GLU A 35 -18.32 -1.88 -2.78
N PRO A 36 -17.70 -1.49 -1.65
CA PRO A 36 -17.28 -2.43 -0.63
C PRO A 36 -18.48 -3.07 0.08
N GLU A 37 -18.59 -4.39 0.03
CA GLU A 37 -19.59 -5.17 0.76
C GLU A 37 -19.11 -5.52 2.17
N ALA A 38 -17.85 -5.93 2.28
CA ALA A 38 -17.23 -6.29 3.55
C ALA A 38 -15.72 -6.06 3.52
N SER A 39 -15.12 -5.97 4.69
CA SER A 39 -13.67 -5.95 4.80
C SER A 39 -13.18 -6.46 6.14
N THR A 40 -11.96 -7.05 6.16
CA THR A 40 -11.25 -7.34 7.39
C THR A 40 -9.80 -6.86 7.28
N LYS A 41 -9.27 -6.31 8.36
CA LYS A 41 -7.92 -5.76 8.43
C LYS A 41 -7.21 -6.27 9.66
N SER A 42 -6.03 -6.85 9.46
CA SER A 42 -5.13 -7.29 10.54
C SER A 42 -3.87 -6.43 10.52
N THR A 43 -3.53 -5.82 11.65
CA THR A 43 -2.30 -5.03 11.78
C THR A 43 -1.16 -5.94 12.23
N ILE A 44 -0.12 -6.07 11.43
CA ILE A 44 1.02 -6.99 11.67
C ILE A 44 2.30 -6.22 11.97
N ARG A 45 2.59 -5.14 11.23
CA ARG A 45 3.83 -4.34 11.32
C ARG A 45 5.07 -5.22 11.09
N LEU A 46 5.17 -5.86 9.93
CA LEU A 46 6.26 -6.79 9.58
C LEU A 46 7.66 -6.23 9.81
N MET A 47 7.84 -4.91 9.68
CA MET A 47 9.14 -4.25 9.93
C MET A 47 9.67 -4.48 11.36
N GLN A 48 8.80 -4.73 12.36
CA GLN A 48 9.19 -5.05 13.74
C GLN A 48 9.66 -6.50 13.91
N TYR A 49 9.37 -7.36 12.94
CA TYR A 49 9.77 -8.77 12.92
C TYR A 49 10.98 -9.03 12.04
N LEU A 50 11.64 -8.00 11.52
CA LEU A 50 12.87 -8.19 10.76
C LEU A 50 14.04 -8.50 11.70
N LYS A 51 14.95 -9.36 11.23
CA LYS A 51 16.28 -9.55 11.81
C LYS A 51 17.24 -8.51 11.23
N ASP A 52 18.49 -8.53 11.71
CA ASP A 52 19.55 -7.64 11.21
C ASP A 52 19.88 -7.88 9.73
N ASP A 53 19.76 -9.13 9.28
CA ASP A 53 19.94 -9.52 7.86
C ASP A 53 18.72 -9.17 6.97
N GLY A 54 17.69 -8.52 7.50
CA GLY A 54 16.45 -8.18 6.82
C GLY A 54 15.46 -9.33 6.66
N SER A 55 15.77 -10.54 7.12
CA SER A 55 14.83 -11.67 7.07
C SER A 55 13.70 -11.52 8.10
N ILE A 56 12.50 -11.99 7.75
CA ILE A 56 11.34 -11.97 8.64
C ILE A 56 11.47 -13.13 9.66
N LYS A 57 11.36 -12.82 10.95
CA LYS A 57 11.36 -13.78 12.05
C LYS A 57 10.19 -14.76 11.93
N LYS A 58 10.32 -15.95 12.57
CA LYS A 58 9.26 -16.97 12.61
C LYS A 58 7.93 -16.40 13.12
N ALA A 59 7.97 -15.63 14.21
CA ALA A 59 6.77 -14.99 14.78
C ALA A 59 6.07 -14.04 13.79
N GLY A 60 6.83 -13.30 12.95
CA GLY A 60 6.25 -12.46 11.90
C GLY A 60 5.59 -13.28 10.79
N THR A 61 6.20 -14.42 10.42
CA THR A 61 5.59 -15.36 9.46
C THR A 61 4.29 -15.95 10.01
N GLU A 62 4.26 -16.35 11.28
CA GLU A 62 3.07 -16.91 11.93
C GLU A 62 1.95 -15.87 12.02
N ALA A 63 2.28 -14.65 12.43
CA ALA A 63 1.32 -13.54 12.47
C ALA A 63 0.71 -13.26 11.09
N LEU A 64 1.54 -13.31 10.04
CA LEU A 64 1.11 -13.11 8.66
C LEU A 64 0.17 -14.20 8.19
N LEU A 65 0.52 -15.48 8.40
CA LEU A 65 -0.32 -16.61 8.03
C LEU A 65 -1.67 -16.59 8.76
N SER A 66 -1.67 -16.28 10.06
CA SER A 66 -2.90 -16.12 10.83
C SER A 66 -3.80 -15.00 10.30
N ALA A 67 -3.20 -13.90 9.84
CA ALA A 67 -3.97 -12.80 9.24
C ALA A 67 -4.55 -13.17 7.87
N VAL A 68 -3.79 -13.93 7.06
CA VAL A 68 -4.27 -14.48 5.79
C VAL A 68 -5.42 -15.45 6.02
N GLU A 69 -5.28 -16.38 6.98
CA GLU A 69 -6.35 -17.32 7.34
C GLU A 69 -7.65 -16.60 7.76
N LYS A 70 -7.51 -15.54 8.58
CA LYS A 70 -8.67 -14.71 8.95
C LYS A 70 -9.32 -14.04 7.74
N ALA A 71 -8.50 -13.56 6.80
CA ALA A 71 -8.99 -12.94 5.58
C ALA A 71 -9.72 -13.95 4.69
N MET A 72 -9.21 -15.18 4.57
CA MET A 72 -9.84 -16.23 3.79
C MET A 72 -11.19 -16.69 4.37
N LYS A 73 -11.36 -16.70 5.71
CA LYS A 73 -12.66 -16.96 6.33
C LYS A 73 -13.72 -15.95 5.91
N LEU A 74 -13.35 -14.66 5.79
CA LEU A 74 -14.27 -13.65 5.26
C LEU A 74 -14.60 -13.90 3.78
N ALA A 75 -13.61 -14.32 3.00
CA ALA A 75 -13.82 -14.64 1.59
C ALA A 75 -14.81 -15.81 1.40
N GLU A 76 -14.71 -16.84 2.25
CA GLU A 76 -15.65 -17.97 2.28
C GLU A 76 -17.05 -17.53 2.71
N GLU A 77 -17.16 -16.72 3.77
CA GLU A 77 -18.45 -16.22 4.29
C GLU A 77 -19.23 -15.42 3.24
N TYR A 78 -18.52 -14.68 2.41
CA TYR A 78 -19.12 -13.85 1.35
C TYR A 78 -19.19 -14.55 -0.02
N GLU A 79 -18.82 -15.81 -0.11
CA GLU A 79 -18.91 -16.64 -1.32
C GLU A 79 -18.28 -15.94 -2.54
N ILE A 80 -17.04 -15.42 -2.39
CA ILE A 80 -16.36 -14.75 -3.49
C ILE A 80 -16.19 -15.67 -4.69
N THR A 81 -16.34 -15.12 -5.90
CA THR A 81 -16.16 -15.88 -7.15
C THR A 81 -14.76 -15.75 -7.72
N GLN A 82 -14.04 -14.69 -7.35
CA GLN A 82 -12.66 -14.45 -7.74
C GLN A 82 -11.88 -13.86 -6.58
N LEU A 83 -10.59 -14.19 -6.48
CA LEU A 83 -9.67 -13.67 -5.48
C LEU A 83 -8.44 -13.08 -6.17
N LEU A 84 -8.16 -11.81 -5.91
CA LEU A 84 -6.89 -11.15 -6.25
C LEU A 84 -6.03 -11.09 -5.00
N VAL A 85 -4.79 -11.59 -5.09
CA VAL A 85 -3.85 -11.57 -3.97
C VAL A 85 -2.60 -10.81 -4.37
N LEU A 86 -2.33 -9.75 -3.61
CA LEU A 86 -1.22 -8.84 -3.84
C LEU A 86 -0.30 -8.84 -2.63
N ALA A 87 1.01 -8.80 -2.86
CA ALA A 87 2.01 -8.60 -1.82
C ALA A 87 2.96 -7.47 -2.21
N THR A 88 3.44 -6.74 -1.22
CA THR A 88 4.22 -5.52 -1.43
C THR A 88 5.62 -5.58 -0.80
N SER A 89 6.23 -4.44 -0.54
CA SER A 89 7.63 -4.25 -0.23
C SER A 89 8.23 -5.21 0.81
N ALA A 90 7.54 -5.49 1.91
CA ALA A 90 8.12 -6.30 2.98
C ALA A 90 8.43 -7.75 2.56
N LEU A 91 7.53 -8.38 1.79
CA LEU A 91 7.76 -9.73 1.26
C LEU A 91 8.66 -9.72 0.03
N ARG A 92 8.59 -8.68 -0.80
CA ARG A 92 9.45 -8.50 -1.97
C ARG A 92 10.93 -8.41 -1.58
N GLU A 93 11.24 -7.68 -0.52
CA GLU A 93 12.61 -7.33 -0.14
C GLU A 93 13.23 -8.28 0.89
N ALA A 94 12.44 -9.00 1.66
CA ALA A 94 12.98 -9.92 2.67
C ALA A 94 13.72 -11.10 2.03
N PRO A 95 14.95 -11.43 2.47
CA PRO A 95 15.73 -12.56 1.95
C PRO A 95 14.99 -13.90 2.01
N ASN A 96 14.10 -14.08 2.97
CA ASN A 96 13.25 -15.26 3.10
C ASN A 96 11.82 -15.06 2.58
N GLY A 97 11.53 -13.93 1.92
CA GLY A 97 10.20 -13.59 1.42
C GLY A 97 9.60 -14.63 0.48
N GLY A 98 10.39 -15.16 -0.45
CA GLY A 98 9.94 -16.21 -1.36
C GLY A 98 9.52 -17.53 -0.67
N LYS A 99 10.12 -17.86 0.50
CA LYS A 99 9.67 -19.01 1.32
C LYS A 99 8.34 -18.73 2.02
N ILE A 100 8.14 -17.50 2.42
CA ILE A 100 6.90 -17.06 3.09
C ILE A 100 5.77 -16.99 2.07
N LEU A 101 6.03 -16.44 0.89
CA LEU A 101 5.06 -16.41 -0.22
C LEU A 101 4.54 -17.79 -0.56
N ARG A 102 5.41 -18.80 -0.72
CA ARG A 102 4.99 -20.18 -0.96
C ARG A 102 4.04 -20.71 0.11
N LYS A 103 4.30 -20.43 1.40
CA LYS A 103 3.40 -20.83 2.49
C LYS A 103 2.03 -20.14 2.41
N ILE A 104 2.01 -18.90 1.97
CA ILE A 104 0.76 -18.16 1.75
C ILE A 104 0.03 -18.77 0.57
N GLU A 105 0.72 -19.02 -0.55
CA GLU A 105 0.15 -19.66 -1.75
C GLU A 105 -0.43 -21.05 -1.45
N GLU A 106 0.27 -21.85 -0.64
CA GLU A 106 -0.23 -23.13 -0.14
C GLU A 106 -1.51 -22.96 0.70
N ALA A 107 -1.55 -21.93 1.55
CA ALA A 107 -2.70 -21.68 2.42
C ALA A 107 -3.94 -21.17 1.67
N ILE A 108 -3.75 -20.39 0.59
CA ILE A 108 -4.85 -19.80 -0.18
C ILE A 108 -5.21 -20.61 -1.46
N GLY A 109 -4.35 -21.55 -1.87
CA GLY A 109 -4.57 -22.39 -3.04
C GLY A 109 -4.33 -21.72 -4.39
N GLN A 110 -3.69 -20.54 -4.44
CA GLN A 110 -3.38 -19.82 -5.67
C GLN A 110 -2.11 -18.96 -5.57
N PRO A 111 -1.54 -18.52 -6.70
CA PRO A 111 -0.36 -17.64 -6.70
C PRO A 111 -0.61 -16.27 -6.09
N VAL A 112 0.43 -15.71 -5.46
CA VAL A 112 0.47 -14.33 -4.97
C VAL A 112 1.20 -13.44 -5.97
N THR A 113 0.57 -12.37 -6.42
CA THR A 113 1.20 -11.35 -7.25
C THR A 113 2.03 -10.42 -6.39
N VAL A 114 3.35 -10.44 -6.55
CA VAL A 114 4.25 -9.52 -5.85
C VAL A 114 4.42 -8.27 -6.70
N LEU A 115 3.87 -7.16 -6.24
CA LEU A 115 3.96 -5.88 -6.95
C LEU A 115 5.37 -5.31 -6.87
N SER A 116 5.87 -4.76 -7.99
CA SER A 116 7.02 -3.86 -7.94
C SER A 116 6.61 -2.53 -7.29
N GLY A 117 7.56 -1.78 -6.74
CA GLY A 117 7.24 -0.47 -6.17
C GLY A 117 6.69 0.51 -7.21
N VAL A 118 7.09 0.37 -8.48
CA VAL A 118 6.55 1.16 -9.60
C VAL A 118 5.08 0.78 -9.88
N ASP A 119 4.74 -0.51 -9.80
CA ASP A 119 3.36 -0.96 -9.98
C ASP A 119 2.48 -0.53 -8.80
N GLU A 120 3.00 -0.54 -7.57
CA GLU A 120 2.33 0.04 -6.40
C GLU A 120 2.03 1.54 -6.62
N ALA A 121 3.02 2.31 -7.09
CA ALA A 121 2.85 3.73 -7.42
C ALA A 121 1.80 3.96 -8.51
N ARG A 122 1.79 3.15 -9.58
CA ARG A 122 0.82 3.23 -10.67
C ARG A 122 -0.60 2.91 -10.23
N LEU A 123 -0.78 1.82 -9.46
CA LEU A 123 -2.10 1.41 -8.98
C LEU A 123 -2.69 2.43 -8.00
N THR A 124 -1.88 2.95 -7.08
CA THR A 124 -2.30 4.00 -6.15
C THR A 124 -2.65 5.29 -6.89
N PHE A 125 -1.86 5.64 -7.92
CA PHE A 125 -2.16 6.78 -8.77
C PHE A 125 -3.48 6.60 -9.53
N LEU A 126 -3.69 5.43 -10.15
CA LEU A 126 -4.93 5.11 -10.88
C LEU A 126 -6.16 5.23 -9.97
N ALA A 127 -6.06 4.71 -8.74
CA ALA A 127 -7.13 4.81 -7.76
C ALA A 127 -7.44 6.29 -7.41
N ALA A 128 -6.41 7.09 -7.15
CA ALA A 128 -6.57 8.52 -6.89
C ALA A 128 -7.13 9.26 -8.11
N ARG A 129 -6.64 8.95 -9.33
CA ARG A 129 -7.12 9.54 -10.58
C ARG A 129 -8.61 9.29 -10.78
N ARG A 130 -9.06 8.06 -10.62
CA ARG A 130 -10.48 7.70 -10.75
C ARG A 130 -11.36 8.31 -9.66
N TRP A 131 -10.80 8.53 -8.47
CA TRP A 131 -11.49 9.22 -7.39
C TRP A 131 -11.73 10.71 -7.69
N TYR A 132 -10.68 11.43 -8.12
CA TYR A 132 -10.75 12.87 -8.39
C TYR A 132 -11.40 13.20 -9.74
N GLY A 133 -11.43 12.26 -10.68
CA GLY A 133 -11.92 12.48 -12.03
C GLY A 133 -10.95 13.31 -12.90
N TRP A 134 -11.34 13.50 -14.15
CA TRP A 134 -10.50 14.14 -15.17
C TRP A 134 -10.30 15.63 -14.95
N ASP A 135 -11.30 16.32 -14.37
CA ASP A 135 -11.28 17.78 -14.14
C ASP A 135 -10.20 18.20 -13.12
N ALA A 136 -9.68 17.27 -12.33
CA ALA A 136 -8.59 17.53 -11.40
C ALA A 136 -7.24 17.84 -12.09
N GLY A 137 -7.15 17.70 -13.41
CA GLY A 137 -5.93 17.98 -14.16
C GLY A 137 -4.76 17.09 -13.74
N ARG A 138 -3.55 17.67 -13.60
CA ARG A 138 -2.36 16.89 -13.21
C ARG A 138 -2.33 16.64 -11.71
N LEU A 139 -2.31 15.37 -11.33
CA LEU A 139 -2.17 14.92 -9.94
C LEU A 139 -0.72 14.56 -9.64
N LEU A 140 -0.30 14.86 -8.42
CA LEU A 140 0.84 14.25 -7.74
C LEU A 140 0.29 13.40 -6.60
N VAL A 141 0.54 12.11 -6.62
CA VAL A 141 0.12 11.18 -5.57
C VAL A 141 1.35 10.74 -4.78
N ILE A 142 1.27 10.81 -3.45
CA ILE A 142 2.33 10.43 -2.52
C ILE A 142 1.74 9.42 -1.55
N ASP A 143 2.34 8.22 -1.50
CA ASP A 143 2.01 7.18 -0.53
C ASP A 143 3.20 6.88 0.36
N ILE A 144 3.04 7.01 1.67
CA ILE A 144 4.06 6.63 2.65
C ILE A 144 3.59 5.36 3.34
N GLY A 145 4.04 4.23 2.81
CA GLY A 145 3.77 2.91 3.36
C GLY A 145 4.59 2.57 4.61
N GLY A 146 4.65 1.29 4.96
CA GLY A 146 5.48 0.81 6.07
C GLY A 146 6.93 0.63 5.68
N GLY A 147 7.21 0.06 4.51
CA GLY A 147 8.55 -0.24 4.00
C GLY A 147 9.05 0.73 2.94
N SER A 148 8.17 1.24 2.10
CA SER A 148 8.47 2.07 0.94
C SER A 148 7.68 3.37 0.93
N LEU A 149 8.10 4.29 0.08
CA LEU A 149 7.42 5.52 -0.30
C LEU A 149 7.28 5.52 -1.81
N GLU A 150 6.04 5.63 -2.27
CA GLU A 150 5.67 5.70 -3.66
C GLU A 150 5.26 7.11 -4.04
N VAL A 151 5.68 7.56 -5.23
CA VAL A 151 5.28 8.84 -5.80
C VAL A 151 4.95 8.66 -7.28
N ALA A 152 3.79 9.15 -7.67
CA ALA A 152 3.39 9.15 -9.07
C ALA A 152 2.79 10.48 -9.48
N MET A 153 3.03 10.92 -10.72
CA MET A 153 2.50 12.15 -11.28
C MET A 153 2.03 11.95 -12.71
N GLY A 154 0.86 12.47 -13.03
CA GLY A 154 0.29 12.39 -14.37
C GLY A 154 -1.03 13.14 -14.50
N SER A 155 -1.55 13.17 -15.72
CA SER A 155 -2.85 13.77 -16.05
C SER A 155 -3.83 12.74 -16.57
N ASP A 156 -3.36 11.55 -16.90
CA ASP A 156 -4.11 10.43 -17.46
C ASP A 156 -4.23 9.29 -16.44
N GLU A 157 -4.82 8.15 -16.78
CA GLU A 157 -4.87 6.95 -15.93
C GLU A 157 -3.49 6.35 -15.71
N ASP A 158 -2.61 6.38 -16.71
CA ASP A 158 -1.21 6.00 -16.57
C ASP A 158 -0.36 7.23 -16.23
N PRO A 159 0.35 7.23 -15.09
CA PRO A 159 1.17 8.36 -14.69
C PRO A 159 2.41 8.52 -15.59
N THR A 160 2.78 9.76 -15.88
CA THR A 160 4.02 10.06 -16.62
C THR A 160 5.29 9.80 -15.81
N VAL A 161 5.17 9.82 -14.50
CA VAL A 161 6.23 9.48 -13.54
C VAL A 161 5.63 8.56 -12.48
N ALA A 162 6.28 7.42 -12.23
CA ALA A 162 5.95 6.49 -11.15
C ALA A 162 7.25 5.95 -10.54
N LEU A 163 7.48 6.20 -9.28
CA LEU A 163 8.71 5.91 -8.56
C LEU A 163 8.41 5.35 -7.18
N SER A 164 9.31 4.48 -6.71
CA SER A 164 9.29 3.96 -5.34
C SER A 164 10.70 4.02 -4.75
N VAL A 165 10.80 4.35 -3.49
CA VAL A 165 12.04 4.34 -2.72
C VAL A 165 11.83 3.70 -1.35
N PRO A 166 12.89 3.13 -0.75
CA PRO A 166 12.81 2.47 0.56
C PRO A 166 12.78 3.50 1.72
N ALA A 167 11.72 4.31 1.76
CA ALA A 167 11.52 5.39 2.74
C ALA A 167 10.14 5.35 3.40
N GLY A 168 9.59 4.15 3.62
CA GLY A 168 8.36 3.98 4.38
C GLY A 168 8.55 4.25 5.87
N ALA A 169 7.47 4.61 6.57
CA ALA A 169 7.52 5.05 7.97
C ALA A 169 8.18 4.03 8.92
N GLY A 170 7.84 2.74 8.78
CA GLY A 170 8.43 1.69 9.61
C GLY A 170 9.90 1.46 9.34
N ARG A 171 10.32 1.59 8.08
CA ARG A 171 11.73 1.50 7.68
C ARG A 171 12.52 2.69 8.23
N VAL A 172 12.04 3.90 8.06
CA VAL A 172 12.68 5.12 8.58
C VAL A 172 12.86 5.04 10.09
N THR A 173 11.84 4.59 10.81
CA THR A 173 11.93 4.41 12.27
C THR A 173 13.02 3.42 12.63
N ARG A 174 13.09 2.28 11.95
CA ARG A 174 14.05 1.21 12.27
C ARG A 174 15.50 1.58 11.90
N GLU A 175 15.70 2.23 10.76
CA GLU A 175 17.04 2.43 10.20
C GLU A 175 17.69 3.74 10.63
N PHE A 176 16.89 4.75 11.00
CA PHE A 176 17.38 6.11 11.21
C PHE A 176 17.00 6.71 12.56
N LEU A 177 16.20 6.03 13.37
CA LEU A 177 15.84 6.50 14.70
C LEU A 177 16.35 5.52 15.77
N PRO A 178 16.67 6.01 16.99
CA PRO A 178 17.17 5.15 18.05
C PRO A 178 16.13 4.12 18.51
N GLU A 179 16.60 2.93 18.91
CA GLU A 179 15.75 1.84 19.41
C GLU A 179 14.96 2.22 20.68
N SER A 180 15.47 3.18 21.45
CA SER A 180 14.76 3.71 22.63
C SER A 180 13.41 4.35 22.30
N GLY A 181 13.17 4.70 21.03
CA GLY A 181 11.99 5.42 20.59
C GLY A 181 11.99 6.91 20.92
N VAL A 182 13.03 7.40 21.60
CA VAL A 182 13.22 8.81 21.93
C VAL A 182 14.42 9.32 21.10
N ALA A 183 14.16 10.17 20.13
CA ALA A 183 15.16 10.78 19.29
C ALA A 183 15.47 12.21 19.79
N ASP A 184 16.73 12.57 19.87
CA ASP A 184 17.15 13.94 20.10
C ASP A 184 17.27 14.74 18.78
N ASP A 185 17.70 15.99 18.86
CA ASP A 185 17.79 16.86 17.69
C ASP A 185 18.88 16.39 16.72
N ASP A 186 19.97 15.81 17.19
CA ASP A 186 21.06 15.27 16.37
C ASP A 186 20.61 14.02 15.63
N ASP A 187 19.87 13.12 16.30
CA ASP A 187 19.24 11.95 15.69
C ASP A 187 18.27 12.35 14.56
N LEU A 188 17.44 13.35 14.82
CA LEU A 188 16.48 13.86 13.84
C LEU A 188 17.17 14.51 12.64
N GLU A 189 18.26 15.26 12.86
CA GLU A 189 19.02 15.85 11.76
C GLU A 189 19.72 14.78 10.91
N ALA A 190 20.33 13.80 11.54
CA ALA A 190 20.93 12.64 10.86
C ALA A 190 19.90 11.87 10.02
N ALA A 191 18.72 11.60 10.59
CA ALA A 191 17.62 10.95 9.89
C ALA A 191 17.16 11.78 8.67
N ARG A 192 16.95 13.08 8.84
CA ARG A 192 16.57 13.99 7.72
C ARG A 192 17.62 14.00 6.62
N LYS A 193 18.90 14.01 6.95
CA LYS A 193 19.99 13.97 5.97
C LYS A 193 19.99 12.66 5.16
N ASN A 194 19.78 11.53 5.83
CA ASN A 194 19.71 10.22 5.17
C ASN A 194 18.48 10.10 4.27
N ILE A 195 17.31 10.54 4.75
CA ILE A 195 16.07 10.55 3.96
C ILE A 195 16.24 11.43 2.71
N ARG A 196 16.84 12.63 2.85
CA ARG A 196 17.09 13.51 1.69
C ARG A 196 17.95 12.83 0.64
N LYS A 197 18.98 12.07 1.02
CA LYS A 197 19.80 11.30 0.07
C LYS A 197 19.01 10.24 -0.68
N ILE A 198 18.07 9.56 -0.01
CA ILE A 198 17.19 8.56 -0.62
C ILE A 198 16.21 9.23 -1.60
N LEU A 199 15.69 10.41 -1.25
CA LEU A 199 14.70 11.13 -2.06
C LEU A 199 15.32 11.90 -3.24
N GLU A 200 16.59 12.29 -3.17
CA GLU A 200 17.23 13.14 -4.18
C GLU A 200 17.15 12.59 -5.61
N PRO A 201 17.43 11.30 -5.90
CA PRO A 201 17.27 10.73 -7.22
C PRO A 201 15.81 10.77 -7.71
N MET A 202 14.86 10.51 -6.81
CA MET A 202 13.44 10.57 -7.10
C MET A 202 13.03 11.99 -7.51
N VAL A 203 13.41 13.01 -6.73
CA VAL A 203 13.09 14.42 -7.01
C VAL A 203 13.66 14.86 -8.36
N LYS A 204 14.88 14.43 -8.71
CA LYS A 204 15.51 14.74 -10.00
C LYS A 204 14.77 14.15 -11.21
N SER A 205 13.98 13.11 -11.01
CA SER A 205 13.20 12.46 -12.08
C SER A 205 11.92 13.21 -12.44
N PHE A 206 11.51 14.18 -11.61
CA PHE A 206 10.31 14.98 -11.91
C PHE A 206 10.63 16.11 -12.90
N PRO A 207 9.74 16.35 -13.89
CA PRO A 207 9.92 17.41 -14.86
C PRO A 207 9.81 18.79 -14.19
N LYS A 208 10.84 19.63 -14.34
CA LYS A 208 10.92 20.97 -13.74
C LYS A 208 9.83 21.95 -14.18
N SER A 209 9.24 21.73 -15.36
CA SER A 209 8.27 22.65 -15.98
C SER A 209 6.81 22.25 -15.80
N LYS A 210 6.55 21.11 -15.16
CA LYS A 210 5.18 20.57 -15.06
C LYS A 210 4.79 20.43 -13.58
N HIS A 211 4.22 21.48 -13.02
CA HIS A 211 3.71 21.45 -11.65
C HIS A 211 2.38 20.68 -11.57
N PRO A 212 2.14 19.93 -10.49
CA PRO A 212 0.82 19.34 -10.22
C PRO A 212 -0.20 20.44 -9.92
N MET A 213 -1.46 20.20 -10.30
CA MET A 213 -2.59 21.05 -9.89
C MET A 213 -3.08 20.66 -8.50
N HIS A 214 -3.03 19.36 -8.20
CA HIS A 214 -3.36 18.83 -6.90
C HIS A 214 -2.30 17.83 -6.41
N ALA A 215 -1.96 17.94 -5.12
CA ALA A 215 -1.15 16.95 -4.41
C ALA A 215 -2.07 16.12 -3.50
N VAL A 216 -2.01 14.81 -3.66
CA VAL A 216 -2.85 13.85 -2.96
C VAL A 216 -1.96 12.95 -2.11
N GLY A 217 -2.18 12.97 -0.80
CA GLY A 217 -1.54 12.04 0.10
C GLY A 217 -2.45 10.86 0.39
N THR A 218 -1.96 9.65 0.19
CA THR A 218 -2.65 8.40 0.54
C THR A 218 -2.03 7.78 1.79
N SER A 219 -2.44 6.59 2.19
CA SER A 219 -1.96 5.84 3.35
C SER A 219 -2.41 6.31 4.74
N LYS A 220 -2.23 5.40 5.70
CA LYS A 220 -2.46 5.70 7.12
C LYS A 220 -1.45 6.73 7.65
N THR A 221 -0.20 6.69 7.16
CA THR A 221 0.87 7.61 7.59
C THR A 221 0.50 9.05 7.26
N ILE A 222 0.12 9.34 6.01
CA ILE A 222 -0.30 10.69 5.58
C ILE A 222 -1.51 11.16 6.39
N ARG A 223 -2.51 10.29 6.58
CA ARG A 223 -3.69 10.64 7.41
C ARG A 223 -3.33 10.96 8.86
N SER A 224 -2.36 10.24 9.42
CA SER A 224 -1.89 10.52 10.78
C SER A 224 -1.15 11.85 10.86
N LEU A 225 -0.31 12.17 9.88
CA LEU A 225 0.37 13.46 9.78
C LEU A 225 -0.62 14.62 9.61
N ALA A 226 -1.63 14.44 8.77
CA ALA A 226 -2.70 15.44 8.58
C ALA A 226 -3.45 15.72 9.89
N ARG A 227 -3.78 14.68 10.66
CA ARG A 227 -4.41 14.84 12.00
C ARG A 227 -3.51 15.59 12.98
N LEU A 228 -2.22 15.25 13.03
CA LEU A 228 -1.25 15.96 13.87
C LEU A 228 -1.12 17.44 13.48
N ALA A 229 -1.25 17.74 12.19
CA ALA A 229 -1.28 19.11 11.67
C ALA A 229 -2.63 19.83 11.87
N GLY A 230 -3.59 19.23 12.57
CA GLY A 230 -4.89 19.84 12.87
C GLY A 230 -5.92 19.74 11.74
N ALA A 231 -5.69 18.94 10.72
CA ALA A 231 -6.67 18.74 9.65
C ALA A 231 -7.93 18.04 10.18
N VAL A 232 -9.10 18.66 9.94
CA VAL A 232 -10.39 18.04 10.21
C VAL A 232 -10.62 16.95 9.17
N MET A 233 -10.50 15.71 9.59
CA MET A 233 -10.80 14.55 8.76
C MET A 233 -12.31 14.36 8.71
N ARG A 234 -12.95 14.69 7.60
CA ARG A 234 -14.25 14.08 7.30
C ARG A 234 -14.01 12.58 7.14
N LEU A 235 -14.76 11.77 7.87
CA LEU A 235 -14.81 10.31 7.66
C LEU A 235 -15.48 10.07 6.30
N SER A 236 -14.71 10.22 5.25
CA SER A 236 -15.06 9.68 3.95
C SER A 236 -14.74 8.20 4.02
N LEU A 237 -15.73 7.34 3.85
CA LEU A 237 -15.63 5.88 3.80
C LEU A 237 -14.88 5.44 2.52
N ILE A 238 -13.69 6.00 2.30
CA ILE A 238 -12.82 5.57 1.21
C ILE A 238 -11.76 4.69 1.83
N HIS A 239 -12.04 3.42 1.86
CA HIS A 239 -11.01 2.42 1.96
C HIS A 239 -10.61 2.07 0.52
N ILE A 240 -9.51 2.67 0.06
CA ILE A 240 -8.75 2.15 -1.06
C ILE A 240 -7.78 1.13 -0.49
#